data_cc8aa1b4796b35f4ea6f16e5c55f8c61
#
_entry.id   cc8aa1b4796b35f4ea6f16e5c55f8c61
#
_cell.length_a   1.000
_cell.length_b   1.000
_cell.length_c   1.000
_cell.angle_alpha   90.00
_cell.angle_beta   90.00
_cell.angle_gamma   90.00
#
_symmetry.space_group_name_H-M   'P 1'
#
loop_
_entity.id
_entity.type
_entity.pdbx_description
1 polymer ?
#
loop_
_entity_poly.entity_id
_entity_poly.type
_entity_poly.pdbx_seq_one_letter_code
_entity_poly.pdbx_strand_id
1 'polypeptide(L)'
;MKQYWLFILLLCSPNWLYANDSLDSFFQGLYTLHGQFEQQLYNEQNLLIEESRGLVYMQRPNRFRWEYQYPYEQLIVADGKRVWIYDEDLEQVTEKRLNKILGKTPAFLLSRARKIEEDFFVNQQPSKKGKTRFELLPKDADATFEKMYINLRGKTLQGLELVDNLGQTTYITFPRLNPNFSLDEGLFIFTPPAGVDIIKEAN
;
A
#
# COMPACT_ATOMS: atom_id res chain seq x y z
N MET A 1 -16.32 -9.24 68.37
CA MET A 1 -16.36 -9.82 67.02
C MET A 1 -16.07 -8.70 66.04
N LYS A 2 -14.89 -8.66 65.42
CA LYS A 2 -14.47 -7.67 64.43
C LYS A 2 -14.63 -8.27 63.04
N GLN A 3 -15.56 -7.72 62.25
CA GLN A 3 -15.89 -8.12 60.88
C GLN A 3 -14.94 -7.43 59.92
N TYR A 4 -14.01 -8.14 59.27
CA TYR A 4 -13.13 -7.62 58.23
C TYR A 4 -13.85 -7.73 56.89
N TRP A 5 -14.15 -6.58 56.26
CA TRP A 5 -14.62 -6.47 54.90
C TRP A 5 -13.41 -6.55 53.94
N LEU A 6 -13.38 -7.63 53.16
CA LEU A 6 -12.38 -7.84 52.13
C LEU A 6 -12.85 -7.09 50.87
N PHE A 7 -12.21 -5.94 50.56
CA PHE A 7 -12.40 -5.26 49.28
C PHE A 7 -11.60 -6.00 48.22
N ILE A 8 -12.31 -6.71 47.31
CA ILE A 8 -11.69 -7.29 46.11
C ILE A 8 -11.60 -6.14 45.07
N LEU A 9 -10.40 -5.61 44.85
CA LEU A 9 -10.10 -4.67 43.79
C LEU A 9 -10.05 -5.44 42.46
N LEU A 10 -11.12 -5.35 41.65
CA LEU A 10 -11.14 -5.92 40.32
C LEU A 10 -10.23 -5.05 39.42
N LEU A 11 -9.00 -5.49 39.18
CA LEU A 11 -8.11 -4.90 38.20
C LEU A 11 -8.66 -5.14 36.79
N CYS A 12 -9.37 -4.16 36.30
CA CYS A 12 -9.77 -4.09 34.89
C CYS A 12 -8.52 -3.75 34.06
N SER A 13 -7.81 -4.79 33.59
CA SER A 13 -6.70 -4.60 32.66
C SER A 13 -7.26 -4.16 31.31
N PRO A 14 -6.83 -3.01 30.75
CA PRO A 14 -7.26 -2.63 29.43
C PRO A 14 -6.69 -3.60 28.39
N ASN A 15 -7.58 -4.28 27.65
CA ASN A 15 -7.21 -5.12 26.50
C ASN A 15 -6.71 -4.27 25.35
N TRP A 16 -5.45 -3.86 25.38
CA TRP A 16 -4.80 -3.08 24.31
C TRP A 16 -4.14 -3.95 23.23
N LEU A 17 -4.33 -5.28 23.24
CA LEU A 17 -3.57 -6.25 22.45
C LEU A 17 -4.25 -6.74 21.15
N TYR A 18 -5.45 -6.29 20.78
CA TYR A 18 -6.18 -6.87 19.65
C TYR A 18 -6.16 -6.08 18.34
N ALA A 19 -5.48 -4.92 18.28
CA ALA A 19 -5.55 -4.05 17.12
C ALA A 19 -4.71 -4.54 15.92
N ASN A 20 -3.62 -5.26 16.19
CA ASN A 20 -2.63 -5.60 15.16
C ASN A 20 -2.89 -6.93 14.46
N ASP A 21 -3.57 -7.87 15.13
CA ASP A 21 -3.75 -9.24 14.62
C ASP A 21 -4.47 -9.30 13.25
N SER A 22 -5.36 -8.37 12.95
CA SER A 22 -6.13 -8.41 11.71
C SER A 22 -5.33 -7.91 10.49
N LEU A 23 -4.46 -6.91 10.65
CA LEU A 23 -3.63 -6.39 9.57
C LEU A 23 -2.47 -7.35 9.29
N ASP A 24 -1.79 -7.83 10.33
CA ASP A 24 -0.75 -8.86 10.20
C ASP A 24 -1.31 -10.13 9.56
N SER A 25 -2.47 -10.58 10.00
CA SER A 25 -3.15 -11.76 9.44
C SER A 25 -3.49 -11.58 7.94
N PHE A 26 -3.87 -10.36 7.53
CA PHE A 26 -4.07 -10.02 6.12
C PHE A 26 -2.77 -10.16 5.35
N PHE A 27 -1.68 -9.54 5.81
CA PHE A 27 -0.40 -9.59 5.11
C PHE A 27 0.25 -10.96 5.12
N GLN A 28 0.13 -11.75 6.19
CA GLN A 28 0.64 -13.12 6.26
C GLN A 28 -0.06 -14.05 5.28
N GLY A 29 -1.34 -13.82 5.02
CA GLY A 29 -2.14 -14.61 4.08
C GLY A 29 -2.05 -14.15 2.61
N LEU A 30 -1.31 -13.05 2.31
CA LEU A 30 -1.24 -12.47 0.99
C LEU A 30 0.10 -12.80 0.32
N TYR A 31 0.10 -13.67 -0.68
CA TYR A 31 1.30 -14.06 -1.44
C TYR A 31 1.32 -13.42 -2.82
N THR A 32 0.18 -13.43 -3.49
CA THR A 32 0.00 -12.81 -4.80
C THR A 32 -1.31 -12.04 -4.82
N LEU A 33 -1.41 -11.09 -5.74
CA LEU A 33 -2.60 -10.30 -5.95
C LEU A 33 -2.65 -9.88 -7.41
N HIS A 34 -3.80 -10.00 -8.05
CA HIS A 34 -4.04 -9.35 -9.32
C HIS A 34 -5.46 -8.82 -9.41
N GLY A 35 -5.64 -7.76 -10.19
CA GLY A 35 -6.95 -7.16 -10.35
C GLY A 35 -6.94 -5.82 -11.04
N GLN A 36 -8.07 -5.15 -10.94
CA GLN A 36 -8.27 -3.79 -11.44
C GLN A 36 -8.15 -2.81 -10.29
N PHE A 37 -7.63 -1.62 -10.59
CA PHE A 37 -7.67 -0.50 -9.67
C PHE A 37 -8.31 0.73 -10.34
N GLU A 38 -8.91 1.56 -9.51
CA GLU A 38 -9.36 2.91 -9.82
C GLU A 38 -8.73 3.84 -8.82
N GLN A 39 -8.14 4.93 -9.29
CA GLN A 39 -7.45 5.92 -8.49
C GLN A 39 -8.04 7.29 -8.73
N GLN A 40 -8.23 8.05 -7.66
CA GLN A 40 -8.69 9.44 -7.68
C GLN A 40 -7.74 10.28 -6.84
N LEU A 41 -7.25 11.37 -7.41
CA LEU A 41 -6.39 12.35 -6.75
C LEU A 41 -7.19 13.63 -6.47
N TYR A 42 -7.18 14.05 -5.23
CA TYR A 42 -7.81 15.29 -4.77
C TYR A 42 -6.76 16.26 -4.24
N ASN A 43 -6.98 17.55 -4.46
CA ASN A 43 -6.14 18.57 -3.85
C ASN A 43 -6.53 18.82 -2.37
N GLU A 44 -5.80 19.73 -1.70
CA GLU A 44 -6.06 20.12 -0.30
C GLU A 44 -7.44 20.74 -0.08
N GLN A 45 -8.07 21.31 -1.12
CA GLN A 45 -9.44 21.84 -1.09
C GLN A 45 -10.49 20.76 -1.39
N ASN A 46 -10.07 19.48 -1.46
CA ASN A 46 -10.95 18.35 -1.78
C ASN A 46 -11.62 18.45 -3.17
N LEU A 47 -10.93 19.07 -4.15
CA LEU A 47 -11.32 19.08 -5.54
C LEU A 47 -10.62 17.94 -6.27
N LEU A 48 -11.36 17.18 -7.07
CA LEU A 48 -10.81 16.12 -7.90
C LEU A 48 -9.87 16.72 -8.97
N ILE A 49 -8.61 16.25 -8.98
CA ILE A 49 -7.58 16.70 -9.94
C ILE A 49 -7.43 15.69 -11.07
N GLU A 50 -7.40 14.39 -10.72
CA GLU A 50 -7.09 13.33 -11.67
C GLU A 50 -7.85 12.04 -11.32
N GLU A 51 -8.27 11.33 -12.37
CA GLU A 51 -8.78 9.96 -12.29
C GLU A 51 -7.94 9.05 -13.18
N SER A 52 -7.50 7.94 -12.62
CA SER A 52 -6.71 6.94 -13.34
C SER A 52 -7.27 5.55 -13.05
N ARG A 53 -7.06 4.63 -13.98
CA ARG A 53 -7.44 3.23 -13.82
C ARG A 53 -6.51 2.31 -14.59
N GLY A 54 -6.48 1.04 -14.15
CA GLY A 54 -5.65 0.06 -14.81
C GLY A 54 -5.63 -1.28 -14.09
N LEU A 55 -4.52 -2.00 -14.27
CA LEU A 55 -4.31 -3.33 -13.73
C LEU A 55 -3.17 -3.34 -12.70
N VAL A 56 -3.32 -4.19 -11.70
CA VAL A 56 -2.29 -4.43 -10.69
C VAL A 56 -2.01 -5.92 -10.59
N TYR A 57 -0.71 -6.24 -10.55
CA TYR A 57 -0.20 -7.57 -10.24
C TYR A 57 0.84 -7.42 -9.14
N MET A 58 0.82 -8.29 -8.17
CA MET A 58 1.76 -8.29 -7.08
C MET A 58 2.13 -9.72 -6.69
N GLN A 59 3.40 -9.94 -6.41
CA GLN A 59 3.94 -11.18 -5.86
C GLN A 59 4.95 -10.84 -4.77
N ARG A 60 4.69 -11.31 -3.59
CA ARG A 60 5.63 -11.14 -2.46
C ARG A 60 6.79 -12.13 -2.58
N PRO A 61 8.02 -11.72 -2.22
CA PRO A 61 8.37 -10.37 -1.74
C PRO A 61 8.75 -9.40 -2.88
N ASN A 62 8.33 -8.16 -2.77
CA ASN A 62 8.85 -7.00 -3.49
C ASN A 62 8.71 -7.02 -5.02
N ARG A 63 7.85 -7.84 -5.57
CA ARG A 63 7.52 -7.86 -7.00
C ARG A 63 6.15 -7.26 -7.20
N PHE A 64 6.04 -6.31 -8.11
CA PHE A 64 4.76 -5.78 -8.54
C PHE A 64 4.83 -5.27 -9.97
N ARG A 65 3.68 -5.20 -10.59
CA ARG A 65 3.43 -4.59 -11.89
C ARG A 65 2.15 -3.78 -11.77
N TRP A 66 2.24 -2.48 -12.09
CA TRP A 66 1.14 -1.55 -12.03
C TRP A 66 1.01 -0.89 -13.39
N GLU A 67 -0.10 -1.15 -14.07
CA GLU A 67 -0.35 -0.70 -15.43
C GLU A 67 -1.46 0.35 -15.41
N TYR A 68 -1.13 1.61 -15.62
CA TYR A 68 -2.11 2.64 -15.90
C TYR A 68 -2.55 2.52 -17.36
N GLN A 69 -3.87 2.48 -17.59
CA GLN A 69 -4.50 2.35 -18.90
C GLN A 69 -5.35 3.56 -19.26
N TYR A 70 -5.55 4.48 -18.30
CA TYR A 70 -6.30 5.70 -18.43
C TYR A 70 -5.86 6.70 -17.34
N PRO A 71 -5.74 8.01 -17.60
CA PRO A 71 -5.88 8.68 -18.89
C PRO A 71 -4.66 8.49 -19.82
N TYR A 72 -3.50 8.13 -19.25
CA TYR A 72 -2.24 7.91 -19.96
C TYR A 72 -1.72 6.51 -19.69
N GLU A 73 -1.01 5.95 -20.66
CA GLU A 73 -0.36 4.66 -20.51
C GLU A 73 0.97 4.80 -19.79
N GLN A 74 1.03 4.27 -18.57
CA GLN A 74 2.26 4.20 -17.78
C GLN A 74 2.40 2.83 -17.15
N LEU A 75 3.59 2.30 -17.17
CA LEU A 75 3.91 1.01 -16.60
C LEU A 75 4.95 1.13 -15.50
N ILE A 76 4.65 0.61 -14.32
CA ILE A 76 5.59 0.52 -13.20
C ILE A 76 5.82 -0.96 -12.88
N VAL A 77 7.06 -1.42 -13.01
CA VAL A 77 7.44 -2.82 -12.73
C VAL A 77 8.55 -2.88 -11.70
N ALA A 78 8.38 -3.74 -10.70
CA ALA A 78 9.42 -4.08 -9.73
C ALA A 78 9.74 -5.58 -9.80
N ASP A 79 11.02 -5.92 -9.95
CA ASP A 79 11.52 -7.30 -10.04
C ASP A 79 12.02 -7.88 -8.70
N GLY A 80 11.91 -7.09 -7.62
CA GLY A 80 12.43 -7.41 -6.29
C GLY A 80 13.76 -6.73 -5.97
N LYS A 81 14.42 -6.10 -6.95
CA LYS A 81 15.70 -5.37 -6.77
C LYS A 81 15.63 -3.96 -7.33
N ARG A 82 14.99 -3.79 -8.47
CA ARG A 82 14.85 -2.55 -9.23
C ARG A 82 13.38 -2.25 -9.49
N VAL A 83 13.11 -0.99 -9.78
CA VAL A 83 11.82 -0.51 -10.27
C VAL A 83 12.07 0.26 -11.55
N TRP A 84 11.31 -0.08 -12.57
CA TRP A 84 11.23 0.65 -13.82
C TRP A 84 9.89 1.37 -13.88
N ILE A 85 9.93 2.63 -14.27
CA ILE A 85 8.76 3.45 -14.56
C ILE A 85 8.88 3.79 -16.04
N TYR A 86 8.01 3.24 -16.85
CA TYR A 86 7.95 3.49 -18.29
C TYR A 86 6.74 4.37 -18.59
N ASP A 87 7.00 5.51 -19.13
CA ASP A 87 6.03 6.44 -19.65
C ASP A 87 6.02 6.29 -21.18
N GLU A 88 4.93 5.76 -21.72
CA GLU A 88 4.83 5.41 -23.15
C GLU A 88 4.75 6.66 -24.01
N ASP A 89 3.98 7.67 -23.58
CA ASP A 89 3.81 8.93 -24.32
C ASP A 89 5.12 9.72 -24.43
N LEU A 90 5.98 9.61 -23.42
CA LEU A 90 7.29 10.28 -23.40
C LEU A 90 8.42 9.42 -23.98
N GLU A 91 8.16 8.17 -24.32
CA GLU A 91 9.19 7.18 -24.72
C GLU A 91 10.35 7.12 -23.73
N GLN A 92 10.05 7.22 -22.42
CA GLN A 92 11.05 7.36 -21.36
C GLN A 92 10.91 6.27 -20.30
N VAL A 93 12.05 5.69 -19.90
CA VAL A 93 12.15 4.74 -18.79
C VAL A 93 13.00 5.34 -17.67
N THR A 94 12.46 5.38 -16.46
CA THR A 94 13.23 5.70 -15.26
C THR A 94 13.54 4.42 -14.48
N GLU A 95 14.82 4.11 -14.30
CA GLU A 95 15.30 3.00 -13.48
C GLU A 95 15.71 3.49 -12.09
N LYS A 96 15.13 2.89 -11.04
CA LYS A 96 15.41 3.21 -9.63
C LYS A 96 15.72 1.95 -8.84
N ARG A 97 16.50 2.09 -7.77
CA ARG A 97 16.68 1.01 -6.80
C ARG A 97 15.43 0.88 -5.94
N LEU A 98 15.02 -0.36 -5.69
CA LEU A 98 13.82 -0.66 -4.92
C LEU A 98 13.81 -0.04 -3.53
N ASN A 99 14.94 -0.05 -2.81
CA ASN A 99 15.06 0.50 -1.46
C ASN A 99 14.83 2.02 -1.38
N LYS A 100 15.04 2.76 -2.48
CA LYS A 100 14.78 4.21 -2.55
C LYS A 100 13.30 4.57 -2.80
N ILE A 101 12.50 3.57 -3.17
CA ILE A 101 11.06 3.75 -3.46
C ILE A 101 10.19 3.14 -2.34
N LEU A 102 10.82 2.32 -1.48
CA LEU A 102 10.17 1.75 -0.30
C LEU A 102 9.54 2.88 0.54
N GLY A 103 8.22 2.85 0.63
CA GLY A 103 7.45 3.85 1.36
C GLY A 103 6.94 5.05 0.55
N LYS A 104 7.19 5.12 -0.76
CA LYS A 104 6.77 6.25 -1.60
C LYS A 104 5.50 6.01 -2.42
N THR A 105 5.02 4.77 -2.52
CA THR A 105 3.80 4.44 -3.27
C THR A 105 2.95 3.40 -2.53
N PRO A 106 1.60 3.54 -2.54
CA PRO A 106 0.70 2.56 -1.94
C PRO A 106 0.85 1.14 -2.50
N ALA A 107 1.16 1.01 -3.80
CA ALA A 107 1.39 -0.26 -4.47
C ALA A 107 2.51 -1.07 -3.81
N PHE A 108 3.57 -0.39 -3.40
CA PHE A 108 4.73 -0.99 -2.77
C PHE A 108 4.43 -1.60 -1.41
N LEU A 109 3.52 -0.97 -0.67
CA LEU A 109 3.12 -1.44 0.65
C LEU A 109 2.59 -2.88 0.61
N LEU A 110 1.82 -3.23 -0.42
CA LEU A 110 1.22 -4.56 -0.55
C LEU A 110 2.25 -5.65 -0.86
N SER A 111 3.30 -5.33 -1.64
CA SER A 111 4.32 -6.31 -2.09
C SER A 111 5.49 -6.51 -1.14
N ARG A 112 5.64 -5.66 -0.12
CA ARG A 112 6.83 -5.62 0.75
C ARG A 112 7.08 -6.93 1.51
N ALA A 113 8.37 -7.23 1.74
CA ALA A 113 8.81 -8.41 2.49
C ALA A 113 8.73 -8.23 4.02
N ARG A 114 8.89 -6.99 4.50
CA ARG A 114 9.03 -6.64 5.91
C ARG A 114 7.68 -6.43 6.58
N LYS A 115 7.64 -6.54 7.92
CA LYS A 115 6.45 -6.18 8.69
C LYS A 115 6.17 -4.69 8.55
N ILE A 116 4.90 -4.34 8.57
CA ILE A 116 4.45 -2.94 8.45
C ILE A 116 4.98 -2.09 9.60
N GLU A 117 4.99 -2.64 10.79
CA GLU A 117 5.41 -1.96 12.02
C GLU A 117 6.91 -1.62 12.03
N GLU A 118 7.71 -2.20 11.16
CA GLU A 118 9.12 -1.80 11.06
C GLU A 118 9.27 -0.36 10.56
N ASP A 119 8.39 0.07 9.63
CA ASP A 119 8.48 1.37 8.99
C ASP A 119 7.34 2.31 9.35
N PHE A 120 6.26 1.82 10.00
CA PHE A 120 5.08 2.60 10.33
C PHE A 120 4.65 2.43 11.79
N PHE A 121 4.10 3.49 12.37
CA PHE A 121 3.19 3.39 13.50
C PHE A 121 1.81 3.04 12.96
N VAL A 122 1.21 1.96 13.49
CA VAL A 122 -0.07 1.43 13.02
C VAL A 122 -1.15 1.69 14.05
N ASN A 123 -2.20 2.40 13.65
CA ASN A 123 -3.37 2.71 14.48
C ASN A 123 -4.63 2.12 13.85
N GLN A 124 -5.26 1.17 14.52
CA GLN A 124 -6.56 0.68 14.08
C GLN A 124 -7.66 1.68 14.49
N GLN A 125 -8.45 2.12 13.51
CA GLN A 125 -9.62 2.94 13.78
C GLN A 125 -10.84 2.08 14.13
N PRO A 126 -11.84 2.64 14.86
CA PRO A 126 -13.04 1.90 15.23
C PRO A 126 -13.73 1.29 14.01
N SER A 127 -13.98 -0.03 14.06
CA SER A 127 -14.64 -0.75 12.98
C SER A 127 -16.11 -0.32 12.85
N LYS A 128 -16.56 -0.08 11.61
CA LYS A 128 -17.96 0.25 11.29
C LYS A 128 -18.50 -0.71 10.25
N LYS A 129 -19.60 -1.41 10.54
CA LYS A 129 -20.28 -2.31 9.59
C LYS A 129 -19.36 -3.35 8.94
N GLY A 130 -18.44 -3.95 9.72
CA GLY A 130 -17.48 -4.96 9.24
C GLY A 130 -16.34 -4.41 8.39
N LYS A 131 -16.20 -3.08 8.28
CA LYS A 131 -15.05 -2.41 7.67
C LYS A 131 -14.08 -2.01 8.76
N THR A 132 -12.82 -2.36 8.60
CA THR A 132 -11.72 -1.96 9.48
C THR A 132 -10.78 -1.05 8.70
N ARG A 133 -10.39 0.07 9.31
CA ARG A 133 -9.46 1.03 8.73
C ARG A 133 -8.21 1.08 9.61
N PHE A 134 -7.05 0.94 8.99
CA PHE A 134 -5.76 1.08 9.63
C PHE A 134 -5.08 2.35 9.13
N GLU A 135 -4.68 3.19 10.04
CA GLU A 135 -3.85 4.35 9.77
C GLU A 135 -2.39 3.97 9.95
N LEU A 136 -1.58 4.34 8.99
CA LEU A 136 -0.15 4.10 8.94
C LEU A 136 0.57 5.44 8.91
N LEU A 137 1.31 5.76 9.98
CA LEU A 137 2.14 6.95 10.06
C LEU A 137 3.60 6.54 9.82
N PRO A 138 4.31 7.09 8.83
CA PRO A 138 5.69 6.72 8.56
C PRO A 138 6.58 7.08 9.75
N LYS A 139 7.55 6.21 10.05
CA LYS A 139 8.60 6.47 11.04
C LYS A 139 9.77 7.26 10.46
N ASP A 140 9.90 7.22 9.13
CA ASP A 140 10.91 7.96 8.40
C ASP A 140 10.50 9.44 8.29
N ALA A 141 11.33 10.35 8.78
CA ALA A 141 11.09 11.78 8.71
C ALA A 141 11.14 12.33 7.27
N ASP A 142 11.85 11.64 6.37
CA ASP A 142 11.97 12.00 4.96
C ASP A 142 10.89 11.35 4.08
N ALA A 143 9.84 10.78 4.68
CA ALA A 143 8.72 10.22 3.95
C ALA A 143 8.03 11.29 3.08
N THR A 144 7.65 10.90 1.86
CA THR A 144 6.99 11.81 0.91
C THR A 144 5.49 11.96 1.13
N PHE A 145 4.95 11.35 2.19
CA PHE A 145 3.55 11.41 2.58
C PHE A 145 3.42 11.51 4.10
N GLU A 146 2.35 12.13 4.54
CA GLU A 146 2.02 12.33 5.96
C GLU A 146 1.48 11.04 6.59
N LYS A 147 0.53 10.39 5.89
CA LYS A 147 -0.15 9.18 6.36
C LYS A 147 -0.75 8.37 5.22
N MET A 148 -0.96 7.11 5.50
CA MET A 148 -1.66 6.19 4.61
C MET A 148 -2.74 5.43 5.37
N TYR A 149 -3.80 5.04 4.68
CA TYR A 149 -4.84 4.18 5.25
C TYR A 149 -4.99 2.90 4.43
N ILE A 150 -5.18 1.78 5.13
CA ILE A 150 -5.59 0.51 4.55
C ILE A 150 -7.02 0.24 4.98
N ASN A 151 -7.90 0.05 4.03
CA ASN A 151 -9.31 -0.24 4.27
C ASN A 151 -9.58 -1.73 3.98
N LEU A 152 -9.96 -2.49 5.00
CA LEU A 152 -10.31 -3.91 4.90
C LEU A 152 -11.80 -4.14 5.19
N ARG A 153 -12.36 -5.19 4.58
CA ARG A 153 -13.63 -5.79 4.99
C ARG A 153 -13.36 -7.27 5.32
N GLY A 154 -13.34 -7.61 6.60
CA GLY A 154 -12.77 -8.87 7.04
C GLY A 154 -11.31 -8.99 6.61
N LYS A 155 -10.99 -9.99 5.79
CA LYS A 155 -9.64 -10.19 5.20
C LYS A 155 -9.52 -9.66 3.76
N THR A 156 -10.50 -8.92 3.25
CA THR A 156 -10.50 -8.44 1.87
C THR A 156 -10.09 -6.98 1.82
N LEU A 157 -9.06 -6.68 1.03
CA LEU A 157 -8.65 -5.31 0.74
C LEU A 157 -9.74 -4.60 -0.07
N GLN A 158 -10.19 -3.45 0.42
CA GLN A 158 -11.18 -2.60 -0.24
C GLN A 158 -10.54 -1.41 -0.94
N GLY A 159 -9.46 -0.89 -0.38
CA GLY A 159 -8.78 0.27 -0.93
C GLY A 159 -7.66 0.76 -0.04
N LEU A 160 -6.90 1.68 -0.59
CA LEU A 160 -5.84 2.43 0.05
C LEU A 160 -6.15 3.92 -0.06
N GLU A 161 -5.64 4.69 0.87
CA GLU A 161 -5.71 6.14 0.85
C GLU A 161 -4.35 6.67 1.29
N LEU A 162 -3.84 7.65 0.58
CA LEU A 162 -2.57 8.30 0.85
C LEU A 162 -2.81 9.81 0.97
N VAL A 163 -2.33 10.41 2.04
CA VAL A 163 -2.26 11.87 2.20
C VAL A 163 -0.80 12.26 2.09
N ASP A 164 -0.46 13.06 1.09
CA ASP A 164 0.90 13.53 0.88
C ASP A 164 1.24 14.76 1.75
N ASN A 165 2.50 15.18 1.73
CA ASN A 165 2.98 16.33 2.50
C ASN A 165 2.49 17.69 1.96
N LEU A 166 1.80 17.71 0.81
CA LEU A 166 1.17 18.89 0.21
C LEU A 166 -0.34 18.95 0.50
N GLY A 167 -0.85 18.01 1.30
CA GLY A 167 -2.28 17.92 1.63
C GLY A 167 -3.13 17.31 0.53
N GLN A 168 -2.54 16.76 -0.53
CA GLN A 168 -3.26 16.04 -1.56
C GLN A 168 -3.65 14.65 -1.04
N THR A 169 -4.81 14.16 -1.47
CA THR A 169 -5.29 12.84 -1.07
C THR A 169 -5.52 11.96 -2.30
N THR A 170 -4.82 10.82 -2.32
CA THR A 170 -5.01 9.77 -3.33
C THR A 170 -5.86 8.66 -2.75
N TYR A 171 -7.00 8.36 -3.38
CA TYR A 171 -7.84 7.20 -3.10
C TYR A 171 -7.60 6.14 -4.16
N ILE A 172 -7.32 4.90 -3.74
CA ILE A 172 -7.22 3.75 -4.63
C ILE A 172 -8.26 2.73 -4.19
N THR A 173 -9.14 2.35 -5.09
CA THR A 173 -10.13 1.27 -4.90
C THR A 173 -9.83 0.09 -5.82
N PHE A 174 -10.28 -1.07 -5.41
CA PHE A 174 -10.04 -2.31 -6.14
C PHE A 174 -11.38 -2.97 -6.46
N PRO A 175 -12.03 -2.65 -7.59
CA PRO A 175 -13.35 -3.21 -7.94
C PRO A 175 -13.32 -4.72 -8.12
N ARG A 176 -12.21 -5.24 -8.58
CA ARG A 176 -11.99 -6.69 -8.77
C ARG A 176 -10.59 -7.06 -8.34
N LEU A 177 -10.48 -7.86 -7.30
CA LEU A 177 -9.22 -8.27 -6.71
C LEU A 177 -9.23 -9.78 -6.44
N ASN A 178 -8.22 -10.48 -6.96
CA ASN A 178 -8.06 -11.92 -6.81
C ASN A 178 -6.75 -12.19 -6.04
N PRO A 179 -6.82 -12.49 -4.74
CA PRO A 179 -5.66 -12.83 -3.94
C PRO A 179 -5.24 -14.29 -4.18
N ASN A 180 -3.95 -14.55 -4.05
CA ASN A 180 -3.34 -15.88 -4.03
C ASN A 180 -3.57 -16.73 -5.29
N PHE A 181 -3.70 -16.05 -6.44
CA PHE A 181 -3.76 -16.69 -7.72
C PHE A 181 -2.34 -16.89 -8.28
N SER A 182 -2.11 -17.96 -9.04
CA SER A 182 -0.82 -18.19 -9.68
C SER A 182 -0.56 -17.15 -10.76
N LEU A 183 0.58 -16.46 -10.68
CA LEU A 183 1.01 -15.45 -11.64
C LEU A 183 2.23 -15.95 -12.41
N ASP A 184 2.32 -15.57 -13.68
CA ASP A 184 3.51 -15.79 -14.48
C ASP A 184 4.65 -14.90 -13.97
N GLU A 185 5.83 -15.47 -13.76
CA GLU A 185 7.01 -14.71 -13.31
C GLU A 185 7.47 -13.66 -14.32
N GLY A 186 7.19 -13.86 -15.61
CA GLY A 186 7.49 -12.91 -16.68
C GLY A 186 6.78 -11.56 -16.52
N LEU A 187 5.66 -11.51 -15.79
CA LEU A 187 4.97 -10.26 -15.47
C LEU A 187 5.85 -9.25 -14.74
N PHE A 188 6.85 -9.71 -14.00
CA PHE A 188 7.74 -8.89 -13.18
C PHE A 188 9.10 -8.65 -13.82
N ILE A 189 9.25 -9.03 -15.09
CA ILE A 189 10.44 -8.77 -15.91
C ILE A 189 10.11 -7.60 -16.84
N PHE A 190 10.94 -6.57 -16.82
CA PHE A 190 10.82 -5.45 -17.73
C PHE A 190 12.07 -5.32 -18.60
N THR A 191 11.86 -5.24 -19.90
CA THR A 191 12.91 -4.91 -20.87
C THR A 191 12.52 -3.63 -21.57
N PRO A 192 13.32 -2.55 -21.44
CA PRO A 192 13.03 -1.30 -22.11
C PRO A 192 12.86 -1.51 -23.63
N PRO A 193 11.85 -0.92 -24.27
CA PRO A 193 11.71 -0.93 -25.72
C PRO A 193 12.93 -0.31 -26.42
N ALA A 194 13.14 -0.67 -27.66
CA ALA A 194 14.24 -0.10 -28.45
C ALA A 194 13.97 1.39 -28.76
N GLY A 195 14.97 2.24 -28.53
CA GLY A 195 14.89 3.67 -28.85
C GLY A 195 14.37 4.58 -27.75
N VAL A 196 13.92 4.01 -26.59
CA VAL A 196 13.47 4.82 -25.45
C VAL A 196 14.64 5.44 -24.68
N ASP A 197 14.44 6.61 -24.13
CA ASP A 197 15.40 7.24 -23.23
C ASP A 197 15.41 6.58 -21.86
N ILE A 198 16.61 6.20 -21.35
CA ILE A 198 16.76 5.55 -20.06
C ILE A 198 17.42 6.50 -19.06
N ILE A 199 16.65 6.95 -18.07
CA ILE A 199 17.14 7.74 -16.94
C ILE A 199 17.45 6.80 -15.78
N LYS A 200 18.73 6.77 -15.35
CA LYS A 200 19.14 6.03 -14.18
C LYS A 200 19.37 6.98 -13.02
N GLU A 201 18.75 6.69 -11.89
CA GLU A 201 19.01 7.45 -10.66
C GLU A 201 20.46 7.24 -10.25
N ALA A 202 21.21 8.35 -10.07
CA ALA A 202 22.61 8.31 -9.63
C ALA A 202 22.74 7.61 -8.26
N ASN A 203 23.84 6.93 -8.08
CA ASN A 203 24.20 6.15 -6.87
C ASN A 203 24.25 6.98 -5.60
#